data_4501072e311efea0431fbf9018c2cb7b
#
_entry.id   4501072e311efea0431fbf9018c2cb7b
#
_cell.length_a   1.000
_cell.length_b   1.000
_cell.length_c   1.000
_cell.angle_alpha   90.00
_cell.angle_beta   90.00
_cell.angle_gamma   90.00
#
_symmetry.space_group_name_H-M   'P 1'
#
loop_
_entity.id
_entity.type
_entity.pdbx_description
1 polymer ?
#
loop_
_entity_poly.entity_id
_entity_poly.type
_entity_poly.pdbx_seq_one_letter_code
_entity_poly.pdbx_strand_id
1 'polypeptide(L)'
;ANVRRFLNHGLLPPPDAVRVEEIVNYFPYDWDIKDKQSIPATKPIPFAMRYELAPAPWNEQRTLLKVDILAKDHKSEELPASNLVFLIDTSGSMISDERLPLIQSSLKLLVKELREQDNIAIVTYAGDSRIALPSISGSHKAEINAAIDSLDAEGSTNGGAGLELAYQQAA
;
A
#
# COMPACT_ATOMS: atom_id res chain seq x y z
N ALA A 1 8.39 6.42 6.10
CA ALA A 1 7.81 7.59 5.41
C ALA A 1 8.15 8.89 6.13
N ASN A 2 7.83 9.04 7.42
CA ASN A 2 8.01 10.29 8.17
C ASN A 2 9.47 10.78 8.23
N VAL A 3 10.43 9.91 8.53
CA VAL A 3 11.86 10.27 8.57
C VAL A 3 12.31 10.87 7.24
N ARG A 4 11.93 10.24 6.11
CA ARG A 4 12.27 10.74 4.76
C ARG A 4 11.68 12.13 4.51
N ARG A 5 10.44 12.38 4.95
CA ARG A 5 9.81 13.70 4.81
C ARG A 5 10.60 14.79 5.52
N PHE A 6 10.98 14.58 6.79
CA PHE A 6 11.82 15.53 7.53
C PHE A 6 13.13 15.80 6.81
N LEU A 7 13.84 14.75 6.38
CA LEU A 7 15.13 14.88 5.69
C LEU A 7 15.00 15.62 4.35
N ASN A 8 13.94 15.37 3.58
CA ASN A 8 13.69 16.07 2.31
C ASN A 8 13.41 17.57 2.51
N HIS A 9 12.87 17.97 3.67
CA HIS A 9 12.70 19.37 4.04
C HIS A 9 13.94 19.99 4.74
N GLY A 10 15.07 19.27 4.80
CA GLY A 10 16.28 19.72 5.46
C GLY A 10 16.19 19.78 6.99
N LEU A 11 15.22 19.08 7.58
CA LEU A 11 14.97 19.04 9.02
C LEU A 11 15.41 17.71 9.61
N LEU A 12 15.90 17.75 10.86
CA LEU A 12 16.13 16.53 11.62
C LEU A 12 14.79 15.98 12.15
N PRO A 13 14.50 14.68 11.96
CA PRO A 13 13.31 14.08 12.51
C PRO A 13 13.35 14.09 14.05
N PRO A 14 12.27 14.47 14.74
CA PRO A 14 12.20 14.31 16.18
C PRO A 14 12.25 12.81 16.56
N PRO A 15 12.73 12.45 17.77
CA PRO A 15 12.86 11.05 18.18
C PRO A 15 11.60 10.22 17.98
N ASP A 16 10.44 10.78 18.29
CA ASP A 16 9.14 10.10 18.16
C ASP A 16 8.69 9.82 16.71
N ALA A 17 9.31 10.50 15.73
CA ALA A 17 9.07 10.24 14.31
C ALA A 17 9.92 9.06 13.78
N VAL A 18 10.90 8.60 14.57
CA VAL A 18 11.80 7.49 14.21
C VAL A 18 11.24 6.20 14.77
N ARG A 19 10.63 5.40 13.91
CA ARG A 19 10.09 4.10 14.26
C ARG A 19 11.09 3.02 13.87
N VAL A 20 11.66 2.36 14.86
CA VAL A 20 12.71 1.34 14.66
C VAL A 20 12.20 0.19 13.80
N GLU A 21 10.97 -0.25 14.03
CA GLU A 21 10.31 -1.32 13.26
C GLU A 21 10.17 -0.97 11.77
N GLU A 22 9.93 0.29 11.42
CA GLU A 22 9.87 0.74 10.02
C GLU A 22 11.27 0.76 9.40
N ILE A 23 12.29 1.16 10.15
CA ILE A 23 13.68 1.21 9.66
C ILE A 23 14.21 -0.20 9.43
N VAL A 24 14.00 -1.12 10.38
CA VAL A 24 14.43 -2.52 10.25
C VAL A 24 13.82 -3.17 9.01
N ASN A 25 12.54 -2.92 8.72
CA ASN A 25 11.85 -3.50 7.57
C ASN A 25 12.06 -2.72 6.25
N TYR A 26 12.67 -1.54 6.31
CA TYR A 26 12.89 -0.71 5.11
C TYR A 26 14.00 -1.25 4.19
N PHE A 27 15.02 -1.86 4.77
CA PHE A 27 16.16 -2.35 4.00
C PHE A 27 15.87 -3.71 3.39
N PRO A 28 16.20 -3.92 2.11
CA PRO A 28 16.16 -5.25 1.51
C PRO A 28 17.26 -6.10 2.14
N TYR A 29 16.86 -7.22 2.73
CA TYR A 29 17.80 -8.22 3.21
C TYR A 29 17.98 -9.29 2.12
N ASP A 30 19.24 -9.62 1.80
CA ASP A 30 19.53 -10.67 0.84
C ASP A 30 19.15 -12.03 1.43
N TRP A 31 18.06 -12.59 0.90
CA TRP A 31 17.72 -13.97 1.15
C TRP A 31 18.41 -14.83 0.11
N ASP A 32 19.20 -15.79 0.54
CA ASP A 32 19.80 -16.76 -0.37
C ASP A 32 18.70 -17.47 -1.17
N ILE A 33 18.99 -17.77 -2.45
CA ILE A 33 18.08 -18.54 -3.34
C ILE A 33 17.69 -19.88 -2.67
N LYS A 34 18.58 -20.45 -1.86
CA LYS A 34 18.32 -21.66 -1.07
C LYS A 34 17.24 -21.49 -0.01
N ASP A 35 17.15 -20.31 0.62
CA ASP A 35 16.12 -20.00 1.61
C ASP A 35 14.75 -19.86 0.95
N LYS A 36 14.71 -19.28 -0.25
CA LYS A 36 13.49 -19.20 -1.08
C LYS A 36 13.02 -20.56 -1.58
N GLN A 37 13.97 -21.46 -1.89
CA GLN A 37 13.69 -22.84 -2.32
C GLN A 37 13.31 -23.77 -1.16
N SER A 38 13.61 -23.40 0.09
CA SER A 38 13.24 -24.18 1.27
C SER A 38 11.75 -24.13 1.60
N ILE A 39 10.98 -23.26 0.92
CA ILE A 39 9.51 -23.30 0.96
C ILE A 39 9.06 -24.46 0.06
N PRO A 40 8.63 -25.62 0.60
CA PRO A 40 8.31 -26.77 -0.23
C PRO A 40 7.16 -26.45 -1.17
N ALA A 41 7.36 -26.67 -2.47
CA ALA A 41 6.29 -26.49 -3.47
C ALA A 41 5.08 -27.41 -3.21
N THR A 42 5.26 -28.47 -2.42
CA THR A 42 4.28 -29.52 -2.14
C THR A 42 3.45 -29.31 -0.87
N LYS A 43 3.85 -28.36 0.00
CA LYS A 43 3.06 -28.01 1.20
C LYS A 43 2.59 -26.57 1.07
N PRO A 44 1.32 -26.25 1.44
CA PRO A 44 0.80 -24.89 1.41
C PRO A 44 1.32 -24.07 2.61
N ILE A 45 2.63 -24.02 2.79
CA ILE A 45 3.25 -23.14 3.78
C ILE A 45 3.47 -21.81 3.06
N PRO A 46 2.73 -20.74 3.41
CA PRO A 46 2.79 -19.49 2.67
C PRO A 46 4.02 -18.64 3.00
N PHE A 47 4.86 -19.08 3.95
CA PHE A 47 6.03 -18.33 4.38
C PHE A 47 7.15 -19.25 4.87
N ALA A 48 8.40 -18.75 4.83
CA ALA A 48 9.56 -19.32 5.49
C ALA A 48 9.99 -18.46 6.68
N MET A 49 10.57 -19.08 7.70
CA MET A 49 11.13 -18.38 8.85
C MET A 49 12.61 -18.72 9.00
N ARG A 50 13.40 -17.70 9.35
CA ARG A 50 14.80 -17.83 9.74
C ARG A 50 15.02 -17.06 11.03
N TYR A 51 15.90 -17.55 11.87
CA TYR A 51 16.31 -16.84 13.09
C TYR A 51 17.83 -16.87 13.22
N GLU A 52 18.34 -15.80 13.80
CA GLU A 52 19.75 -15.63 14.12
C GLU A 52 19.90 -15.08 15.53
N LEU A 53 20.95 -15.51 16.23
CA LEU A 53 21.32 -14.99 17.54
C LEU A 53 22.68 -14.31 17.44
N ALA A 54 22.82 -13.12 17.99
CA ALA A 54 24.06 -12.39 18.05
C ALA A 54 24.15 -11.59 19.36
N PRO A 55 25.38 -11.34 19.89
CA PRO A 55 25.55 -10.40 20.99
C PRO A 55 25.01 -9.01 20.61
N ALA A 56 24.36 -8.33 21.55
CA ALA A 56 23.91 -6.96 21.31
C ALA A 56 25.10 -6.00 21.28
N PRO A 57 25.31 -5.22 20.18
CA PRO A 57 26.49 -4.35 20.06
C PRO A 57 26.59 -3.25 21.14
N TRP A 58 25.45 -2.90 21.74
CA TRP A 58 25.36 -1.86 22.78
C TRP A 58 25.32 -2.41 24.22
N ASN A 59 25.27 -3.74 24.39
CA ASN A 59 25.26 -4.36 25.71
C ASN A 59 25.68 -5.83 25.61
N GLU A 60 26.90 -6.13 25.99
CA GLU A 60 27.51 -7.46 25.92
C GLU A 60 26.80 -8.53 26.77
N GLN A 61 26.01 -8.11 27.77
CA GLN A 61 25.23 -9.02 28.62
C GLN A 61 23.88 -9.42 27.98
N ARG A 62 23.57 -8.91 26.79
CA ARG A 62 22.32 -9.17 26.10
C ARG A 62 22.57 -9.82 24.74
N THR A 63 21.66 -10.70 24.38
CA THR A 63 21.63 -11.34 23.07
C THR A 63 20.48 -10.79 22.25
N LEU A 64 20.75 -10.49 20.99
CA LEU A 64 19.72 -10.14 20.00
C LEU A 64 19.21 -11.43 19.36
N LEU A 65 17.92 -11.57 19.29
CA LEU A 65 17.23 -12.54 18.45
C LEU A 65 16.69 -11.80 17.23
N LYS A 66 17.19 -12.14 16.04
CA LYS A 66 16.61 -11.69 14.77
C LYS A 66 15.69 -12.80 14.25
N VAL A 67 14.46 -12.44 13.90
CA VAL A 67 13.49 -13.33 13.26
C VAL A 67 13.12 -12.74 11.92
N ASP A 68 13.41 -13.46 10.85
CA ASP A 68 13.02 -13.11 9.49
C ASP A 68 11.85 -13.98 9.05
N ILE A 69 10.86 -13.35 8.43
CA ILE A 69 9.71 -14.04 7.82
C ILE A 69 9.69 -13.66 6.34
N LEU A 70 9.78 -14.66 5.48
CA LEU A 70 9.72 -14.51 4.04
C LEU A 70 8.43 -15.10 3.52
N ALA A 71 7.57 -14.27 2.93
CA ALA A 71 6.37 -14.74 2.24
C ALA A 71 6.74 -15.33 0.87
N LYS A 72 5.92 -16.27 0.40
CA LYS A 72 6.06 -16.82 -0.96
C LYS A 72 5.73 -15.71 -1.96
N ASP A 73 6.63 -15.49 -2.90
CA ASP A 73 6.36 -14.59 -4.03
C ASP A 73 5.36 -15.26 -4.99
N HIS A 74 4.31 -14.52 -5.33
CA HIS A 74 3.38 -14.89 -6.39
C HIS A 74 3.66 -14.06 -7.63
N LYS A 75 3.78 -14.70 -8.76
CA LYS A 75 3.85 -13.99 -10.04
C LYS A 75 2.48 -13.38 -10.33
N SER A 76 2.47 -12.14 -10.81
CA SER A 76 1.24 -11.43 -11.13
C SER A 76 0.34 -12.21 -12.11
N GLU A 77 0.93 -12.96 -13.01
CA GLU A 77 0.24 -13.80 -14.01
C GLU A 77 -0.52 -14.99 -13.39
N GLU A 78 -0.08 -15.46 -12.22
CA GLU A 78 -0.67 -16.60 -11.50
C GLU A 78 -1.83 -16.17 -10.58
N LEU A 79 -2.00 -14.86 -10.38
CA LEU A 79 -3.05 -14.35 -9.52
C LEU A 79 -4.40 -14.31 -10.27
N PRO A 80 -5.52 -14.64 -9.59
CA PRO A 80 -6.85 -14.45 -10.18
C PRO A 80 -7.10 -13.00 -10.54
N ALA A 81 -8.13 -12.74 -11.34
CA ALA A 81 -8.58 -11.39 -11.62
C ALA A 81 -8.96 -10.67 -10.32
N SER A 82 -8.53 -9.43 -10.20
CA SER A 82 -8.81 -8.58 -9.05
C SER A 82 -10.01 -7.69 -9.32
N ASN A 83 -10.88 -7.50 -8.31
CA ASN A 83 -11.93 -6.49 -8.31
C ASN A 83 -11.57 -5.44 -7.25
N LEU A 84 -11.07 -4.31 -7.69
CA LEU A 84 -10.51 -3.26 -6.82
C LEU A 84 -11.52 -2.11 -6.71
N VAL A 85 -11.98 -1.84 -5.50
CA VAL A 85 -12.84 -0.68 -5.22
C VAL A 85 -12.13 0.25 -4.27
N PHE A 86 -11.85 1.47 -4.72
CA PHE A 86 -11.22 2.52 -3.92
C PHE A 86 -12.27 3.46 -3.36
N LEU A 87 -12.28 3.59 -2.04
CA LEU A 87 -13.05 4.61 -1.33
C LEU A 87 -12.09 5.71 -0.90
N ILE A 88 -12.22 6.90 -1.49
CA ILE A 88 -11.27 8.00 -1.35
C ILE A 88 -11.93 9.15 -0.61
N ASP A 89 -11.28 9.60 0.46
CA ASP A 89 -11.61 10.86 1.12
C ASP A 89 -11.24 12.03 0.21
N THR A 90 -12.25 12.84 -0.12
CA THR A 90 -12.10 14.08 -0.88
C THR A 90 -12.57 15.28 -0.07
N SER A 91 -12.61 15.20 1.27
CA SER A 91 -12.94 16.33 2.13
C SER A 91 -11.91 17.47 2.03
N GLY A 92 -12.28 18.67 2.44
CA GLY A 92 -11.42 19.85 2.37
C GLY A 92 -10.07 19.70 3.10
N SER A 93 -9.98 18.79 4.08
CA SER A 93 -8.71 18.46 4.73
C SER A 93 -7.70 17.80 3.79
N MET A 94 -8.12 17.28 2.63
CA MET A 94 -7.28 16.55 1.65
C MET A 94 -6.58 17.47 0.64
N ILE A 95 -6.70 18.79 0.74
CA ILE A 95 -6.16 19.78 -0.21
C ILE A 95 -4.62 19.77 -0.29
N SER A 96 -3.90 19.40 0.79
CA SER A 96 -2.44 19.50 0.80
C SER A 96 -1.77 18.52 -0.20
N ASP A 97 -0.61 18.92 -0.74
CA ASP A 97 0.18 18.13 -1.70
C ASP A 97 0.53 16.72 -1.20
N GLU A 98 0.63 16.55 0.12
CA GLU A 98 0.94 15.27 0.77
C GLU A 98 -0.30 14.38 0.96
N ARG A 99 -1.48 14.76 0.49
CA ARG A 99 -2.75 14.04 0.69
C ARG A 99 -3.37 13.64 -0.64
N LEU A 100 -4.40 14.34 -1.12
CA LEU A 100 -5.10 13.94 -2.35
C LEU A 100 -4.16 13.87 -3.57
N PRO A 101 -3.26 14.83 -3.83
CA PRO A 101 -2.31 14.73 -4.94
C PRO A 101 -1.37 13.52 -4.83
N LEU A 102 -0.97 13.13 -3.61
CA LEU A 102 -0.18 11.93 -3.40
C LEU A 102 -0.98 10.65 -3.70
N ILE A 103 -2.25 10.60 -3.31
CA ILE A 103 -3.17 9.49 -3.64
C ILE A 103 -3.34 9.39 -5.15
N GLN A 104 -3.62 10.49 -5.84
CA GLN A 104 -3.73 10.52 -7.29
C GLN A 104 -2.48 9.96 -7.98
N SER A 105 -1.29 10.41 -7.55
CA SER A 105 -0.02 9.94 -8.08
C SER A 105 0.20 8.43 -7.83
N SER A 106 -0.18 7.94 -6.64
CA SER A 106 -0.06 6.54 -6.26
C SER A 106 -1.03 5.65 -7.05
N LEU A 107 -2.28 6.10 -7.24
CA LEU A 107 -3.26 5.40 -8.06
C LEU A 107 -2.82 5.30 -9.53
N LYS A 108 -2.23 6.36 -10.09
CA LYS A 108 -1.68 6.32 -11.45
C LYS A 108 -0.54 5.29 -11.61
N LEU A 109 0.26 5.08 -10.56
CA LEU A 109 1.25 3.99 -10.56
C LEU A 109 0.56 2.63 -10.56
N LEU A 110 -0.46 2.43 -9.72
CA LEU A 110 -1.24 1.20 -9.68
C LEU A 110 -1.90 0.92 -11.04
N VAL A 111 -2.47 1.94 -11.69
CA VAL A 111 -3.11 1.80 -12.99
C VAL A 111 -2.17 1.20 -14.04
N LYS A 112 -0.88 1.47 -13.98
CA LYS A 112 0.11 0.86 -14.90
C LYS A 112 0.18 -0.65 -14.75
N GLU A 113 0.03 -1.15 -13.52
CA GLU A 113 0.14 -2.57 -13.16
C GLU A 113 -1.17 -3.36 -13.34
N LEU A 114 -2.32 -2.68 -13.52
CA LEU A 114 -3.60 -3.36 -13.75
C LEU A 114 -3.57 -4.18 -15.04
N ARG A 115 -4.09 -5.39 -14.98
CA ARG A 115 -4.27 -6.28 -16.12
C ARG A 115 -5.64 -6.07 -16.74
N GLU A 116 -5.84 -6.49 -17.98
CA GLU A 116 -7.14 -6.42 -18.68
C GLU A 116 -8.27 -7.12 -17.90
N GLN A 117 -7.94 -8.22 -17.24
CA GLN A 117 -8.87 -9.03 -16.44
C GLN A 117 -9.23 -8.43 -15.07
N ASP A 118 -8.47 -7.44 -14.60
CA ASP A 118 -8.74 -6.75 -13.34
C ASP A 118 -9.81 -5.68 -13.55
N ASN A 119 -10.69 -5.49 -12.56
CA ASN A 119 -11.66 -4.41 -12.54
C ASN A 119 -11.30 -3.39 -11.49
N ILE A 120 -11.62 -2.13 -11.76
CA ILE A 120 -11.41 -1.01 -10.84
C ILE A 120 -12.64 -0.12 -10.77
N ALA A 121 -13.02 0.30 -9.57
CA ALA A 121 -14.02 1.33 -9.31
C ALA A 121 -13.45 2.36 -8.33
N ILE A 122 -13.91 3.60 -8.45
CA ILE A 122 -13.52 4.68 -7.53
C ILE A 122 -14.80 5.31 -6.98
N VAL A 123 -14.92 5.31 -5.67
CA VAL A 123 -15.97 6.00 -4.90
C VAL A 123 -15.30 7.08 -4.08
N THR A 124 -15.88 8.27 -4.04
CA THR A 124 -15.42 9.37 -3.22
C THR A 124 -16.43 9.69 -2.13
N TYR A 125 -15.93 10.17 -1.01
CA TYR A 125 -16.76 10.73 0.05
C TYR A 125 -16.18 12.06 0.55
N ALA A 126 -17.09 12.99 0.79
CA ALA A 126 -16.86 14.27 1.45
C ALA A 126 -18.14 14.64 2.22
N GLY A 127 -18.80 15.75 1.89
CA GLY A 127 -20.18 16.05 2.35
C GLY A 127 -21.18 15.01 1.82
N ASP A 128 -21.04 14.63 0.55
CA ASP A 128 -21.78 13.60 -0.14
C ASP A 128 -20.86 12.47 -0.60
N SER A 129 -21.46 11.34 -0.96
CA SER A 129 -20.75 10.19 -1.55
C SER A 129 -21.16 10.00 -2.99
N ARG A 130 -20.18 9.75 -3.88
CA ARG A 130 -20.44 9.57 -5.31
C ARG A 130 -19.52 8.52 -5.94
N ILE A 131 -19.98 7.91 -7.01
CA ILE A 131 -19.16 7.06 -7.86
C ILE A 131 -18.39 8.00 -8.81
N ALA A 132 -17.08 8.14 -8.59
CA ALA A 132 -16.19 8.88 -9.48
C ALA A 132 -15.83 8.07 -10.72
N LEU A 133 -15.73 6.74 -10.56
CA LEU A 133 -15.53 5.79 -11.65
C LEU A 133 -16.35 4.53 -11.36
N PRO A 134 -17.33 4.16 -12.20
CA PRO A 134 -17.99 2.86 -12.08
C PRO A 134 -16.99 1.73 -12.36
N SER A 135 -17.33 0.48 -11.97
CA SER A 135 -16.47 -0.66 -12.20
C SER A 135 -16.21 -0.87 -13.70
N ILE A 136 -14.95 -0.75 -14.10
CA ILE A 136 -14.50 -0.97 -15.48
C ILE A 136 -13.22 -1.82 -15.52
N SER A 137 -12.93 -2.43 -16.67
CA SER A 137 -11.71 -3.21 -16.87
C SER A 137 -10.45 -2.36 -16.75
N GLY A 138 -9.40 -2.94 -16.17
CA GLY A 138 -8.07 -2.34 -16.08
C GLY A 138 -7.41 -2.02 -17.44
N SER A 139 -7.98 -2.48 -18.57
CA SER A 139 -7.53 -2.08 -19.91
C SER A 139 -7.87 -0.64 -20.27
N HIS A 140 -8.88 -0.03 -19.64
CA HIS A 140 -9.33 1.34 -19.89
C HIS A 140 -8.46 2.40 -19.19
N LYS A 141 -7.15 2.29 -19.34
CA LYS A 141 -6.15 3.14 -18.64
C LYS A 141 -6.41 4.63 -18.77
N ALA A 142 -6.82 5.09 -19.94
CA ALA A 142 -7.07 6.52 -20.20
C ALA A 142 -8.25 7.04 -19.39
N GLU A 143 -9.35 6.29 -19.36
CA GLU A 143 -10.57 6.64 -18.63
C GLU A 143 -10.33 6.62 -17.12
N ILE A 144 -9.62 5.59 -16.63
CA ILE A 144 -9.25 5.48 -15.22
C ILE A 144 -8.38 6.66 -14.79
N ASN A 145 -7.35 7.01 -15.58
CA ASN A 145 -6.50 8.16 -15.27
C ASN A 145 -7.26 9.48 -15.31
N ALA A 146 -8.18 9.67 -16.27
CA ALA A 146 -9.02 10.86 -16.33
C ALA A 146 -9.91 11.00 -15.09
N ALA A 147 -10.50 9.91 -14.60
CA ALA A 147 -11.27 9.90 -13.37
C ALA A 147 -10.40 10.26 -12.15
N ILE A 148 -9.17 9.71 -12.07
CA ILE A 148 -8.23 10.04 -11.00
C ILE A 148 -7.85 11.54 -11.06
N ASP A 149 -7.61 12.09 -12.24
CA ASP A 149 -7.25 13.50 -12.43
C ASP A 149 -8.39 14.47 -12.06
N SER A 150 -9.63 14.01 -12.18
CA SER A 150 -10.82 14.79 -11.85
C SER A 150 -11.18 14.81 -10.35
N LEU A 151 -10.41 14.11 -9.51
CA LEU A 151 -10.64 14.12 -8.06
C LEU A 151 -10.21 15.46 -7.47
N ASP A 152 -11.14 16.16 -6.85
CA ASP A 152 -10.92 17.43 -6.17
C ASP A 152 -11.31 17.34 -4.70
N ALA A 153 -10.57 18.06 -3.84
CA ALA A 153 -10.81 18.07 -2.41
C ALA A 153 -11.75 19.22 -2.03
N GLU A 154 -12.97 18.91 -1.59
CA GLU A 154 -14.01 19.87 -1.23
C GLU A 154 -14.88 19.39 -0.06
N GLY A 155 -15.48 20.34 0.68
CA GLY A 155 -16.57 20.09 1.61
C GLY A 155 -16.21 19.44 2.94
N SER A 156 -17.24 18.91 3.60
CA SER A 156 -17.18 18.26 4.91
C SER A 156 -16.91 16.75 4.76
N THR A 157 -16.85 16.02 5.89
CA THR A 157 -16.57 14.56 5.89
C THR A 157 -17.79 13.79 6.35
N ASN A 158 -18.34 12.91 5.49
CA ASN A 158 -19.39 11.96 5.82
C ASN A 158 -19.06 10.58 5.17
N GLY A 159 -18.32 9.75 5.88
CA GLY A 159 -17.80 8.49 5.34
C GLY A 159 -18.79 7.30 5.30
N GLY A 160 -19.89 7.33 6.06
CA GLY A 160 -20.78 6.18 6.20
C GLY A 160 -21.44 5.76 4.88
N ALA A 161 -22.07 6.70 4.18
CA ALA A 161 -22.71 6.45 2.89
C ALA A 161 -21.69 6.06 1.80
N GLY A 162 -20.46 6.57 1.88
CA GLY A 162 -19.37 6.21 0.96
C GLY A 162 -18.99 4.74 1.08
N LEU A 163 -18.94 4.21 2.29
CA LEU A 163 -18.62 2.82 2.53
C LEU A 163 -19.69 1.88 1.93
N GLU A 164 -20.97 2.18 2.16
CA GLU A 164 -22.08 1.41 1.57
C GLU A 164 -22.00 1.41 0.04
N LEU A 165 -21.77 2.58 -0.56
CA LEU A 165 -21.66 2.73 -2.01
C LEU A 165 -20.47 1.95 -2.57
N ALA A 166 -19.33 1.94 -1.86
CA ALA A 166 -18.16 1.18 -2.26
C ALA A 166 -18.42 -0.33 -2.23
N TYR A 167 -19.09 -0.85 -1.21
CA TYR A 167 -19.50 -2.26 -1.16
C TYR A 167 -20.48 -2.64 -2.27
N GLN A 168 -21.40 -1.74 -2.66
CA GLN A 168 -22.28 -1.95 -3.81
C GLN A 168 -21.51 -2.07 -5.12
N GLN A 169 -20.40 -1.35 -5.28
CA GLN A 169 -19.53 -1.48 -6.46
C GLN A 169 -18.67 -2.75 -6.43
N ALA A 170 -18.44 -3.33 -5.25
CA ALA A 170 -17.64 -4.55 -5.10
C ALA A 170 -18.43 -5.83 -5.32
N ALA A 171 -19.75 -5.80 -5.20
CA ALA A 171 -20.68 -6.94 -5.34
C ALA A 171 -20.95 -7.29 -6.81
#